data_00ca723f5f671e35acf9ded617f085fb
#
_entry.id   00ca723f5f671e35acf9ded617f085fb
#
_cell.length_a   1.000
_cell.length_b   1.000
_cell.length_c   1.000
_cell.angle_alpha   90.00
_cell.angle_beta   90.00
_cell.angle_gamma   90.00
#
_symmetry.space_group_name_H-M   'P 1'
#
loop_
_entity.id
_entity.type
_entity.pdbx_description
1 polymer ?
#
loop_
_entity_poly.entity_id
_entity_poly.type
_entity_poly.pdbx_seq_one_letter_code
_entity_poly.pdbx_strand_id
1 'polypeptide(L)'
;MTDKLDARTKWSYCIGATGRDAAYALVSMYLILYVQYTMNLTSAQFAMISGAMILCMVWDAINDLLMGIIIENTHFKMGKFKPWILAGSLTNAIVIVCLFTIRPSGWGFVAFYSLFYLLWGMTYTMNDIAYWGVLPSLSSDPGTRDSLVTIMSIFVCIGQFSVAGVVPVVIAGNAVKAYRIVAVVVA
;
A
#
# COMPACT_ATOMS: atom_id res chain seq x y z
N MET A 1 21.78 20.76 22.08
CA MET A 1 22.43 19.67 21.31
C MET A 1 21.54 19.40 20.11
N THR A 2 21.97 19.74 18.92
CA THR A 2 21.24 19.42 17.69
C THR A 2 21.35 17.91 17.51
N ASP A 3 20.24 17.23 17.72
CA ASP A 3 20.10 15.79 17.51
C ASP A 3 20.23 15.54 15.99
N LYS A 4 21.48 15.37 15.52
CA LYS A 4 21.76 15.16 14.10
C LYS A 4 21.33 13.74 13.77
N LEU A 5 20.14 13.64 13.15
CA LEU A 5 19.69 12.38 12.59
C LEU A 5 20.78 11.78 11.69
N ASP A 6 21.13 10.51 11.94
CA ASP A 6 22.09 9.79 11.11
C ASP A 6 21.64 9.76 9.65
N ALA A 7 22.54 10.12 8.73
CA ALA A 7 22.25 10.19 7.30
C ALA A 7 21.71 8.85 6.75
N ARG A 8 22.23 7.73 7.23
CA ARG A 8 21.76 6.40 6.84
C ARG A 8 20.30 6.18 7.22
N THR A 9 19.91 6.52 8.42
CA THR A 9 18.52 6.43 8.90
C THR A 9 17.61 7.34 8.10
N LYS A 10 18.02 8.58 7.86
CA LYS A 10 17.29 9.54 7.04
C LYS A 10 16.99 8.99 5.65
N TRP A 11 17.99 8.58 4.92
CA TRP A 11 17.82 8.10 3.55
C TRP A 11 17.08 6.77 3.47
N SER A 12 17.35 5.84 4.39
CA SER A 12 16.61 4.56 4.45
C SER A 12 15.12 4.79 4.68
N TYR A 13 14.75 5.72 5.55
CA TYR A 13 13.37 6.08 5.81
C TYR A 13 12.72 6.71 4.57
N CYS A 14 13.36 7.67 3.92
CA CYS A 14 12.81 8.32 2.73
C CYS A 14 12.69 7.38 1.52
N ILE A 15 13.71 6.55 1.26
CA ILE A 15 13.71 5.58 0.15
C ILE A 15 12.64 4.50 0.37
N GLY A 16 12.45 4.05 1.63
CA GLY A 16 11.39 3.08 1.96
C GLY A 16 9.99 3.57 1.60
N ALA A 17 9.74 4.87 1.66
CA ALA A 17 8.47 5.46 1.23
C ALA A 17 8.18 5.24 -0.26
N THR A 18 9.22 5.20 -1.12
CA THR A 18 9.05 4.96 -2.57
C THR A 18 8.38 3.63 -2.86
N GLY A 19 8.87 2.53 -2.25
CA GLY A 19 8.30 1.19 -2.44
C GLY A 19 6.88 1.10 -1.92
N ARG A 20 6.65 1.60 -0.70
CA ARG A 20 5.32 1.61 -0.07
C ARG A 20 4.28 2.32 -0.95
N ASP A 21 4.62 3.50 -1.45
CA ASP A 21 3.69 4.32 -2.24
C ASP A 21 3.58 3.85 -3.70
N ALA A 22 4.61 3.19 -4.25
CA ALA A 22 4.49 2.47 -5.52
C ALA A 22 3.46 1.32 -5.41
N ALA A 23 3.51 0.54 -4.33
CA ALA A 23 2.53 -0.51 -4.07
C ALA A 23 1.10 0.04 -3.92
N TYR A 24 0.94 1.14 -3.20
CA TYR A 24 -0.34 1.85 -3.08
C TYR A 24 -0.84 2.33 -4.45
N ALA A 25 0.00 2.99 -5.24
CA ALA A 25 -0.37 3.51 -6.56
C ALA A 25 -0.80 2.40 -7.53
N LEU A 26 -0.15 1.25 -7.49
CA LEU A 26 -0.53 0.11 -8.32
C LEU A 26 -1.97 -0.34 -8.04
N VAL A 27 -2.35 -0.46 -6.78
CA VAL A 27 -3.69 -0.91 -6.41
C VAL A 27 -4.71 0.21 -6.60
N SER A 28 -4.45 1.41 -6.09
CA SER A 28 -5.42 2.51 -6.12
C SER A 28 -5.73 3.00 -7.55
N MET A 29 -4.75 3.04 -8.44
CA MET A 29 -4.92 3.54 -9.80
C MET A 29 -5.29 2.45 -10.81
N TYR A 30 -4.75 1.25 -10.65
CA TYR A 30 -4.78 0.26 -11.72
C TYR A 30 -5.60 -1.00 -11.42
N LEU A 31 -5.96 -1.27 -10.17
CA LEU A 31 -6.68 -2.49 -9.84
C LEU A 31 -8.07 -2.55 -10.48
N ILE A 32 -8.83 -1.44 -10.43
CA ILE A 32 -10.15 -1.40 -11.06
C ILE A 32 -10.05 -1.49 -12.59
N LEU A 33 -9.04 -0.87 -13.19
CA LEU A 33 -8.77 -0.97 -14.61
C LEU A 33 -8.37 -2.39 -15.01
N TYR A 34 -7.53 -3.05 -14.21
CA TYR A 34 -7.18 -4.46 -14.39
C TYR A 34 -8.43 -5.33 -14.42
N VAL A 35 -9.33 -5.17 -13.45
CA VAL A 35 -10.59 -5.91 -13.41
C VAL A 35 -11.45 -5.63 -14.65
N GLN A 36 -11.64 -4.35 -14.99
CA GLN A 36 -12.50 -3.93 -16.10
C GLN A 36 -12.02 -4.45 -17.45
N TYR A 37 -10.71 -4.40 -17.71
CA TYR A 37 -10.16 -4.73 -19.03
C TYR A 37 -9.68 -6.17 -19.16
N THR A 38 -9.48 -6.91 -18.06
CA THR A 38 -8.93 -8.26 -18.13
C THR A 38 -9.89 -9.36 -17.69
N MET A 39 -11.02 -8.99 -17.05
CA MET A 39 -12.01 -9.94 -16.56
C MET A 39 -13.32 -9.79 -17.34
N ASN A 40 -13.88 -10.93 -17.81
CA ASN A 40 -15.18 -10.96 -18.48
C ASN A 40 -16.29 -11.01 -17.41
N LEU A 41 -16.59 -9.88 -16.81
CA LEU A 41 -17.62 -9.75 -15.77
C LEU A 41 -18.92 -9.21 -16.34
N THR A 42 -20.04 -9.68 -15.80
CA THR A 42 -21.35 -9.08 -16.08
C THR A 42 -21.46 -7.72 -15.39
N SER A 43 -22.36 -6.86 -15.87
CA SER A 43 -22.60 -5.54 -15.25
C SER A 43 -22.97 -5.66 -13.76
N ALA A 44 -23.73 -6.71 -13.37
CA ALA A 44 -24.08 -6.97 -11.99
C ALA A 44 -22.86 -7.31 -11.12
N GLN A 45 -21.95 -8.15 -11.64
CA GLN A 45 -20.72 -8.51 -10.94
C GLN A 45 -19.80 -7.30 -10.76
N PHE A 46 -19.66 -6.47 -11.79
CA PHE A 46 -18.85 -5.26 -11.72
C PHE A 46 -19.46 -4.23 -10.73
N ALA A 47 -20.79 -4.08 -10.73
CA ALA A 47 -21.48 -3.23 -9.76
C ALA A 47 -21.27 -3.71 -8.32
N MET A 48 -21.30 -5.03 -8.06
CA MET A 48 -21.02 -5.59 -6.73
C MET A 48 -19.58 -5.33 -6.28
N ILE A 49 -18.59 -5.45 -7.18
CA ILE A 49 -17.19 -5.11 -6.90
C ILE A 49 -17.07 -3.63 -6.53
N SER A 50 -17.68 -2.74 -7.31
CA SER A 50 -17.66 -1.30 -7.04
C SER A 50 -18.32 -0.97 -5.70
N GLY A 51 -19.44 -1.62 -5.38
CA GLY A 51 -20.09 -1.49 -4.09
C GLY A 51 -19.23 -1.98 -2.93
N ALA A 52 -18.54 -3.12 -3.10
CA ALA A 52 -17.61 -3.64 -2.11
C ALA A 52 -16.43 -2.66 -1.86
N MET A 53 -15.90 -2.03 -2.92
CA MET A 53 -14.85 -1.02 -2.76
C MET A 53 -15.32 0.18 -1.93
N ILE A 54 -16.55 0.65 -2.15
CA ILE A 54 -17.14 1.75 -1.36
C ILE A 54 -17.27 1.33 0.11
N LEU A 55 -17.75 0.13 0.38
CA LEU A 55 -17.86 -0.39 1.74
C LEU A 55 -16.48 -0.53 2.41
N CYS A 56 -15.47 -0.95 1.67
CA CYS A 56 -14.09 -0.99 2.16
C CYS A 56 -13.56 0.39 2.52
N MET A 57 -13.86 1.45 1.75
CA MET A 57 -13.46 2.82 2.10
C MET A 57 -14.08 3.29 3.44
N VAL A 58 -15.34 2.90 3.70
CA VAL A 58 -15.97 3.19 5.01
C VAL A 58 -15.29 2.39 6.13
N TRP A 59 -14.97 1.11 5.85
CA TRP A 59 -14.23 0.27 6.79
C TRP A 59 -12.84 0.82 7.09
N ASP A 60 -12.13 1.34 6.09
CA ASP A 60 -10.77 1.88 6.26
C ASP A 60 -10.75 3.01 7.30
N ALA A 61 -11.73 3.90 7.30
CA ALA A 61 -11.84 4.95 8.31
C ALA A 61 -11.94 4.41 9.75
N ILE A 62 -12.64 3.29 9.94
CA ILE A 62 -12.76 2.60 11.24
C ILE A 62 -11.45 1.87 11.57
N ASN A 63 -10.91 1.17 10.57
CA ASN A 63 -9.67 0.40 10.69
C ASN A 63 -8.48 1.29 11.07
N ASP A 64 -8.37 2.49 10.52
CA ASP A 64 -7.32 3.45 10.84
C ASP A 64 -7.30 3.81 12.33
N LEU A 65 -8.48 4.09 12.91
CA LEU A 65 -8.61 4.36 14.34
C LEU A 65 -8.21 3.14 15.19
N LEU A 66 -8.72 1.96 14.83
CA LEU A 66 -8.42 0.72 15.54
C LEU A 66 -6.94 0.38 15.48
N MET A 67 -6.32 0.47 14.31
CA MET A 67 -4.89 0.19 14.12
C MET A 67 -4.02 1.20 14.87
N GLY A 68 -4.39 2.48 14.91
CA GLY A 68 -3.72 3.49 15.72
C GLY A 68 -3.70 3.09 17.20
N ILE A 69 -4.84 2.71 17.75
CA ILE A 69 -4.98 2.27 19.14
C ILE A 69 -4.15 0.99 19.41
N ILE A 70 -4.22 0.01 18.52
CA ILE A 70 -3.49 -1.26 18.65
C ILE A 70 -1.98 -1.01 18.65
N ILE A 71 -1.47 -0.24 17.69
CA ILE A 71 -0.05 0.09 17.57
C ILE A 71 0.42 0.88 18.80
N GLU A 72 -0.39 1.82 19.29
CA GLU A 72 -0.04 2.61 20.47
C GLU A 72 0.08 1.78 21.75
N ASN A 73 -0.75 0.78 21.91
CA ASN A 73 -0.77 -0.07 23.10
C ASN A 73 0.16 -1.30 23.01
N THR A 74 0.82 -1.51 21.88
CA THR A 74 1.66 -2.69 21.67
C THR A 74 3.14 -2.34 21.86
N HIS A 75 3.84 -3.17 22.64
CA HIS A 75 5.27 -3.02 22.92
C HIS A 75 6.00 -4.31 22.57
N PHE A 76 6.92 -4.25 21.60
CA PHE A 76 7.75 -5.39 21.19
C PHE A 76 9.22 -5.16 21.57
N LYS A 77 9.99 -6.26 21.66
CA LYS A 77 11.44 -6.19 21.90
C LYS A 77 12.21 -5.44 20.80
N MET A 78 11.68 -5.42 19.56
CA MET A 78 12.25 -4.71 18.42
C MET A 78 11.84 -3.24 18.30
N GLY A 79 11.13 -2.71 19.31
CA GLY A 79 10.53 -1.38 19.30
C GLY A 79 9.06 -1.38 18.90
N LYS A 80 8.38 -0.24 19.07
CA LYS A 80 6.93 -0.11 18.93
C LYS A 80 6.46 -0.29 17.46
N PHE A 81 7.12 0.36 16.51
CA PHE A 81 6.64 0.48 15.13
C PHE A 81 7.24 -0.54 14.15
N LYS A 82 8.50 -0.94 14.33
CA LYS A 82 9.22 -1.83 13.39
C LYS A 82 8.51 -3.15 13.08
N PRO A 83 7.96 -3.88 14.06
CA PRO A 83 7.25 -5.13 13.80
C PRO A 83 6.02 -4.93 12.92
N TRP A 84 5.29 -3.82 13.11
CA TRP A 84 4.10 -3.48 12.34
C TRP A 84 4.43 -3.11 10.90
N ILE A 85 5.52 -2.34 10.68
CA ILE A 85 6.01 -2.04 9.34
C ILE A 85 6.39 -3.33 8.60
N LEU A 86 7.15 -4.23 9.25
CA LEU A 86 7.57 -5.49 8.63
C LEU A 86 6.39 -6.41 8.33
N ALA A 87 5.52 -6.62 9.31
CA ALA A 87 4.33 -7.46 9.13
C ALA A 87 3.40 -6.87 8.07
N GLY A 88 3.15 -5.56 8.12
CA GLY A 88 2.32 -4.85 7.14
C GLY A 88 2.89 -4.94 5.73
N SER A 89 4.19 -4.68 5.54
CA SER A 89 4.83 -4.78 4.23
C SER A 89 4.75 -6.19 3.65
N LEU A 90 5.11 -7.21 4.43
CA LEU A 90 5.12 -8.59 3.96
C LEU A 90 3.72 -9.11 3.63
N THR A 91 2.74 -8.85 4.50
CA THR A 91 1.36 -9.29 4.27
C THR A 91 0.73 -8.52 3.10
N ASN A 92 0.99 -7.21 3.00
CA ASN A 92 0.52 -6.39 1.89
C ASN A 92 1.08 -6.85 0.55
N ALA A 93 2.38 -7.17 0.48
CA ALA A 93 3.02 -7.73 -0.70
C ALA A 93 2.33 -9.03 -1.18
N ILE A 94 2.07 -9.96 -0.26
CA ILE A 94 1.37 -11.21 -0.57
C ILE A 94 -0.03 -10.91 -1.12
N VAL A 95 -0.78 -10.02 -0.48
CA VAL A 95 -2.14 -9.66 -0.89
C VAL A 95 -2.14 -9.03 -2.29
N ILE A 96 -1.21 -8.11 -2.58
CA ILE A 96 -1.08 -7.49 -3.91
C ILE A 96 -0.79 -8.54 -4.97
N VAL A 97 0.18 -9.42 -4.74
CA VAL A 97 0.49 -10.51 -5.69
C VAL A 97 -0.72 -11.40 -5.92
N CYS A 98 -1.49 -11.75 -4.88
CA CYS A 98 -2.71 -12.53 -5.00
C CYS A 98 -3.78 -11.79 -5.84
N LEU A 99 -4.02 -10.49 -5.60
CA LEU A 99 -5.00 -9.68 -6.32
C LEU A 99 -4.78 -9.66 -7.83
N PHE A 100 -3.52 -9.58 -8.27
CA PHE A 100 -3.18 -9.53 -9.70
C PHE A 100 -2.88 -10.90 -10.34
N THR A 101 -2.78 -11.96 -9.54
CA THR A 101 -2.40 -13.30 -10.04
C THR A 101 -3.57 -14.27 -10.04
N ILE A 102 -4.35 -14.32 -8.96
CA ILE A 102 -5.43 -15.29 -8.79
C ILE A 102 -6.69 -14.77 -9.49
N ARG A 103 -7.25 -15.59 -10.38
CA ARG A 103 -8.35 -15.19 -11.26
C ARG A 103 -9.46 -16.25 -11.29
N PRO A 104 -10.21 -16.44 -10.21
CA PRO A 104 -11.40 -17.27 -10.25
C PRO A 104 -12.43 -16.66 -11.22
N SER A 105 -13.38 -17.45 -11.68
CA SER A 105 -14.40 -16.99 -12.63
C SER A 105 -15.73 -16.64 -11.95
N GLY A 106 -16.49 -15.77 -12.59
CA GLY A 106 -17.86 -15.46 -12.19
C GLY A 106 -17.97 -14.86 -10.78
N TRP A 107 -18.94 -15.32 -10.00
CA TRP A 107 -19.18 -14.84 -8.64
C TRP A 107 -18.06 -15.18 -7.64
N GLY A 108 -17.29 -16.25 -7.92
CA GLY A 108 -16.10 -16.57 -7.15
C GLY A 108 -15.04 -15.47 -7.21
N PHE A 109 -14.92 -14.79 -8.36
CA PHE A 109 -14.04 -13.63 -8.49
C PHE A 109 -14.53 -12.44 -7.66
N VAL A 110 -15.84 -12.18 -7.65
CA VAL A 110 -16.42 -11.07 -6.86
C VAL A 110 -16.12 -11.26 -5.37
N ALA A 111 -16.34 -12.47 -4.84
CA ALA A 111 -16.06 -12.78 -3.45
C ALA A 111 -14.55 -12.69 -3.13
N PHE A 112 -13.71 -13.27 -3.97
CA PHE A 112 -12.25 -13.22 -3.85
C PHE A 112 -11.74 -11.77 -3.86
N TYR A 113 -12.16 -10.99 -4.86
CA TYR A 113 -11.73 -9.62 -5.00
C TYR A 113 -12.13 -8.74 -3.81
N SER A 114 -13.40 -8.84 -3.38
CA SER A 114 -13.90 -8.06 -2.25
C SER A 114 -13.14 -8.37 -0.95
N LEU A 115 -12.87 -9.66 -0.69
CA LEU A 115 -12.09 -10.07 0.47
C LEU A 115 -10.64 -9.58 0.40
N PHE A 116 -9.97 -9.79 -0.74
CA PHE A 116 -8.57 -9.40 -0.88
C PHE A 116 -8.36 -7.90 -0.96
N TYR A 117 -9.34 -7.14 -1.48
CA TYR A 117 -9.33 -5.69 -1.44
C TYR A 117 -9.45 -5.17 0.00
N LEU A 118 -10.32 -5.77 0.80
CA LEU A 118 -10.42 -5.47 2.25
C LEU A 118 -9.09 -5.77 2.96
N LEU A 119 -8.51 -6.95 2.72
CA LEU A 119 -7.22 -7.34 3.31
C LEU A 119 -6.09 -6.40 2.87
N TRP A 120 -6.11 -5.94 1.63
CA TRP A 120 -5.15 -4.96 1.15
C TRP A 120 -5.23 -3.64 1.95
N GLY A 121 -6.42 -3.08 2.13
CA GLY A 121 -6.62 -1.88 2.95
C GLY A 121 -6.08 -2.10 4.36
N MET A 122 -6.50 -3.17 5.04
CA MET A 122 -6.06 -3.46 6.42
C MET A 122 -4.54 -3.61 6.55
N THR A 123 -3.89 -4.33 5.63
CA THR A 123 -2.44 -4.54 5.67
C THR A 123 -1.66 -3.29 5.29
N TYR A 124 -2.22 -2.47 4.39
CA TYR A 124 -1.66 -1.17 4.05
C TYR A 124 -1.73 -0.20 5.23
N THR A 125 -2.91 -0.04 5.86
CA THR A 125 -3.10 0.79 7.05
C THR A 125 -2.15 0.40 8.19
N MET A 126 -1.96 -0.91 8.42
CA MET A 126 -1.02 -1.40 9.42
C MET A 126 0.41 -0.90 9.17
N ASN A 127 0.85 -0.92 7.92
CA ASN A 127 2.16 -0.40 7.53
C ASN A 127 2.21 1.13 7.61
N ASP A 128 1.21 1.81 7.06
CA ASP A 128 1.19 3.26 6.91
C ASP A 128 1.19 3.98 8.26
N ILE A 129 0.30 3.62 9.17
CA ILE A 129 0.22 4.23 10.51
C ILE A 129 1.52 4.00 11.28
N ALA A 130 2.08 2.77 11.21
CA ALA A 130 3.35 2.49 11.86
C ALA A 130 4.50 3.29 11.24
N TYR A 131 4.51 3.48 9.92
CA TYR A 131 5.52 4.23 9.19
C TYR A 131 5.52 5.71 9.58
N TRP A 132 4.34 6.35 9.60
CA TRP A 132 4.19 7.72 10.07
C TRP A 132 4.48 7.86 11.57
N GLY A 133 4.14 6.85 12.37
CA GLY A 133 4.42 6.80 13.81
C GLY A 133 5.91 6.77 14.18
N VAL A 134 6.78 6.33 13.27
CA VAL A 134 8.24 6.39 13.46
C VAL A 134 8.77 7.82 13.46
N LEU A 135 8.15 8.73 12.70
CA LEU A 135 8.67 10.07 12.45
C LEU A 135 8.99 10.87 13.73
N PRO A 136 8.12 10.91 14.76
CA PRO A 136 8.43 11.60 16.02
C PRO A 136 9.60 10.97 16.79
N SER A 137 9.87 9.67 16.57
CA SER A 137 10.97 8.96 17.22
C SER A 137 12.32 9.16 16.55
N LEU A 138 12.34 9.68 15.30
CA LEU A 138 13.56 9.93 14.55
C LEU A 138 14.24 11.24 14.96
N SER A 139 13.48 12.26 15.34
CA SER A 139 14.02 13.53 15.83
C SER A 139 13.04 14.23 16.77
N SER A 140 13.54 14.84 17.82
CA SER A 140 12.78 15.72 18.72
C SER A 140 12.61 17.13 18.16
N ASP A 141 13.47 17.53 17.19
CA ASP A 141 13.44 18.86 16.57
C ASP A 141 12.36 18.96 15.49
N PRO A 142 11.38 19.89 15.60
CA PRO A 142 10.33 20.07 14.61
C PRO A 142 10.87 20.39 13.22
N GLY A 143 11.89 21.24 13.09
CA GLY A 143 12.46 21.62 11.79
C GLY A 143 13.10 20.45 11.07
N THR A 144 13.77 19.56 11.79
CA THR A 144 14.30 18.31 11.24
C THR A 144 13.18 17.38 10.77
N ARG A 145 12.09 17.27 11.52
CA ARG A 145 10.92 16.47 11.11
C ARG A 145 10.25 17.02 9.85
N ASP A 146 10.06 18.32 9.75
CA ASP A 146 9.47 18.96 8.57
C ASP A 146 10.34 18.75 7.33
N SER A 147 11.67 18.84 7.48
CA SER A 147 12.61 18.51 6.41
C SER A 147 12.53 17.04 5.98
N LEU A 148 12.37 16.11 6.94
CA LEU A 148 12.19 14.69 6.64
C LEU A 148 10.90 14.43 5.86
N VAL A 149 9.78 15.01 6.29
CA VAL A 149 8.49 14.89 5.59
C VAL A 149 8.58 15.43 4.18
N THR A 150 9.23 16.60 3.99
CA THR A 150 9.41 17.19 2.67
C THR A 150 10.20 16.28 1.73
N ILE A 151 11.33 15.74 2.19
CA ILE A 151 12.16 14.84 1.39
C ILE A 151 11.41 13.53 1.13
N MET A 152 10.77 12.95 2.15
CA MET A 152 9.96 11.74 2.01
C MET A 152 8.85 11.92 0.97
N SER A 153 8.18 13.08 0.94
CA SER A 153 7.13 13.38 -0.05
C SER A 153 7.65 13.35 -1.49
N ILE A 154 8.89 13.78 -1.72
CA ILE A 154 9.54 13.65 -3.05
C ILE A 154 9.67 12.17 -3.42
N PHE A 155 10.12 11.32 -2.49
CA PHE A 155 10.28 9.87 -2.72
C PHE A 155 8.93 9.17 -2.92
N VAL A 156 7.89 9.59 -2.19
CA VAL A 156 6.48 9.17 -2.41
C VAL A 156 6.07 9.47 -3.84
N CYS A 157 6.25 10.70 -4.30
CA CYS A 157 5.94 11.09 -5.68
C CYS A 157 6.72 10.26 -6.70
N ILE A 158 8.01 10.01 -6.48
CA ILE A 158 8.81 9.15 -7.36
C ILE A 158 8.21 7.75 -7.45
N GLY A 159 7.78 7.15 -6.33
CA GLY A 159 7.11 5.84 -6.30
C GLY A 159 5.83 5.84 -7.12
N GLN A 160 4.95 6.78 -6.86
CA GLN A 160 3.65 6.89 -7.54
C GLN A 160 3.81 7.17 -9.04
N PHE A 161 4.66 8.12 -9.43
CA PHE A 161 4.91 8.43 -10.83
C PHE A 161 5.61 7.30 -11.59
N SER A 162 6.48 6.54 -10.93
CA SER A 162 7.12 5.37 -11.54
C SER A 162 6.05 4.34 -11.97
N VAL A 163 5.09 4.04 -11.12
CA VAL A 163 3.98 3.13 -11.43
C VAL A 163 3.06 3.74 -12.48
N ALA A 164 2.68 5.01 -12.32
CA ALA A 164 1.80 5.71 -13.27
C ALA A 164 2.38 5.76 -14.69
N GLY A 165 3.69 5.91 -14.83
CA GLY A 165 4.37 5.96 -16.13
C GLY A 165 4.69 4.58 -16.71
N VAL A 166 5.13 3.63 -15.87
CA VAL A 166 5.56 2.30 -16.36
C VAL A 166 4.40 1.40 -16.72
N VAL A 167 3.33 1.38 -15.91
CA VAL A 167 2.21 0.45 -16.12
C VAL A 167 1.58 0.61 -17.51
N PRO A 168 1.21 1.82 -18.00
CA PRO A 168 0.60 1.96 -19.32
C PRO A 168 1.49 1.45 -20.47
N VAL A 169 2.80 1.63 -20.35
CA VAL A 169 3.77 1.18 -21.35
C VAL A 169 3.88 -0.34 -21.40
N VAL A 170 3.91 -0.98 -20.23
CA VAL A 170 4.11 -2.44 -20.12
C VAL A 170 2.84 -3.22 -20.46
N ILE A 171 1.65 -2.68 -20.19
CA ILE A 171 0.37 -3.34 -20.48
C ILE A 171 -0.01 -3.32 -21.97
N ALA A 172 0.66 -2.52 -22.80
CA ALA A 172 0.34 -2.39 -24.23
C ALA A 172 0.43 -3.72 -25.02
N GLY A 173 1.20 -4.71 -24.53
CA GLY A 173 1.31 -6.04 -25.14
C GLY A 173 0.28 -7.03 -24.57
N ASN A 174 0.59 -7.62 -23.44
CA ASN A 174 -0.30 -8.58 -22.74
C ASN A 174 -0.60 -8.06 -21.32
N ALA A 175 -1.75 -7.42 -21.18
CA ALA A 175 -2.15 -6.76 -19.95
C ALA A 175 -2.09 -7.69 -18.71
N VAL A 176 -2.62 -8.91 -18.80
CA VAL A 176 -2.66 -9.86 -17.69
C VAL A 176 -1.26 -10.23 -17.19
N LYS A 177 -0.37 -10.54 -18.14
CA LYS A 177 1.03 -10.90 -17.82
C LYS A 177 1.79 -9.69 -17.27
N ALA A 178 1.57 -8.51 -17.85
CA ALA A 178 2.19 -7.27 -17.44
C ALA A 178 1.81 -6.88 -16.02
N TYR A 179 0.53 -6.86 -15.69
CA TYR A 179 0.06 -6.56 -14.33
C TYR A 179 0.63 -7.52 -13.29
N ARG A 180 0.72 -8.83 -13.62
CA ARG A 180 1.32 -9.83 -12.73
C ARG A 180 2.80 -9.53 -12.46
N ILE A 181 3.57 -9.21 -13.51
CA ILE A 181 4.99 -8.88 -13.37
C ILE A 181 5.16 -7.61 -12.52
N VAL A 182 4.42 -6.56 -12.84
CA VAL A 182 4.49 -5.30 -12.08
C VAL A 182 4.11 -5.52 -10.63
N ALA A 183 3.06 -6.30 -10.35
CA ALA A 183 2.66 -6.62 -8.98
C ALA A 183 3.77 -7.33 -8.19
N VAL A 184 4.49 -8.27 -8.81
CA VAL A 184 5.62 -8.97 -8.16
C VAL A 184 6.84 -8.07 -7.97
N VAL A 185 7.08 -7.12 -8.88
CA VAL A 185 8.23 -6.21 -8.79
C VAL A 185 8.00 -5.11 -7.75
N VAL A 186 6.76 -4.65 -7.61
CA VAL A 186 6.39 -3.54 -6.72
C VAL A 186 6.08 -4.03 -5.30
N ALA A 187 5.57 -5.27 -5.14
CA ALA A 187 5.29 -5.90 -3.85
C ALA A 187 6.58 -6.30 -3.11
#